data_80a120b13930878422c3da37d725f914
#
_entry.id   80a120b13930878422c3da37d725f914
#
_cell.length_a   1.000
_cell.length_b   1.000
_cell.length_c   1.000
_cell.angle_alpha   90.00
_cell.angle_beta   90.00
_cell.angle_gamma   90.00
#
_symmetry.space_group_name_H-M   'P 1'
#
loop_
_entity.id
_entity.type
_entity.pdbx_description
1 polymer ?
#
loop_
_entity_poly.entity_id
_entity_poly.type
_entity_poly.pdbx_seq_one_letter_code
_entity_poly.pdbx_strand_id
1 'polypeptide(L)'
;MTNLSDLFPAGAGKQVSFTAAETIGAGKIVQVKTDGQIELPQATGDLTGQVGTGGYIDENTANFWAMDYNPVEDKYVGFFVAASGTIEGMIGTASGLDISWSGVGGVISGTTAQGVVCRYMPAFDKFVLAFRDQGSSNYLSCCYVTMASGGGSISVSSKGSLSTAVSMDFSAAEHAGVGIPVVQYQDSSGYPHVVGLKDGSAPTYGTPLALTSSVAAYYGRYALVYDPDRARLISTYAISSGIYAVEIDVTSGSVVSKGTTSSELKTTANADETNLAYDTVNDKMLYAFKDSANSNYGTCFVLSNSSGTFSAGTSVVFNSGNTEAISPAYATTNGVIILAFYDAGTTKIEGTGVTISGTTVNSWTPVTLDAFYGQSVNAVYDPDTTKVYVGYSADLDTSARDVGLTPGGYSVADYIGVSEASISSAASGNVTLKGGILTSGVSGLTPGVDYYGQSDGSISTTSTSPAVKIGKALSATSINLEYQS
;
A
#
# COMPACT_ATOMS: atom_id res chain seq x y z
N MET A 1 -6.25 34.55 -21.78
CA MET A 1 -7.16 33.96 -20.77
C MET A 1 -7.44 35.07 -19.76
N THR A 2 -8.68 35.47 -19.62
CA THR A 2 -9.12 36.45 -18.60
C THR A 2 -8.82 35.84 -17.23
N ASN A 3 -8.12 36.55 -16.39
CA ASN A 3 -7.76 36.09 -15.04
C ASN A 3 -9.08 35.91 -14.26
N LEU A 4 -9.21 34.83 -13.50
CA LEU A 4 -10.42 34.54 -12.71
C LEU A 4 -10.74 35.68 -11.72
N SER A 5 -9.73 36.46 -11.31
CA SER A 5 -9.87 37.67 -10.50
C SER A 5 -10.67 38.79 -11.18
N ASP A 6 -10.72 38.80 -12.52
CA ASP A 6 -11.43 39.86 -13.29
C ASP A 6 -12.95 39.61 -13.34
N LEU A 7 -13.36 38.38 -13.03
CA LEU A 7 -14.77 37.98 -12.99
C LEU A 7 -15.47 38.35 -11.66
N PHE A 8 -14.70 38.58 -10.58
CA PHE A 8 -15.27 38.80 -9.24
C PHE A 8 -14.60 40.02 -8.57
N PRO A 9 -15.29 41.14 -8.44
CA PRO A 9 -14.74 42.32 -7.77
C PRO A 9 -14.41 42.04 -6.30
N ALA A 10 -13.33 42.67 -5.81
CA ALA A 10 -12.89 42.55 -4.42
C ALA A 10 -14.02 42.95 -3.45
N GLY A 11 -14.41 42.01 -2.55
CA GLY A 11 -15.40 42.27 -1.50
C GLY A 11 -16.80 41.66 -1.73
N ALA A 12 -17.14 41.19 -2.92
CA ALA A 12 -18.31 40.29 -3.08
C ALA A 12 -17.89 38.88 -2.66
N GLY A 13 -18.72 38.18 -1.92
CA GLY A 13 -18.43 36.80 -1.52
C GLY A 13 -18.09 35.97 -2.76
N LYS A 14 -16.83 35.52 -2.85
CA LYS A 14 -16.32 34.77 -4.00
C LYS A 14 -16.80 33.32 -3.91
N GLN A 15 -18.09 33.10 -4.03
CA GLN A 15 -18.74 31.80 -3.96
C GLN A 15 -19.17 31.37 -5.35
N VAL A 16 -18.75 30.18 -5.75
CA VAL A 16 -19.12 29.57 -7.04
C VAL A 16 -19.58 28.14 -6.81
N SER A 17 -20.62 27.72 -7.54
CA SER A 17 -21.09 26.36 -7.54
C SER A 17 -20.36 25.55 -8.59
N PHE A 18 -19.80 24.38 -8.16
CA PHE A 18 -19.11 23.44 -9.04
C PHE A 18 -19.73 22.06 -8.90
N THR A 19 -19.65 21.25 -9.94
CA THR A 19 -19.94 19.83 -9.88
C THR A 19 -18.70 19.09 -9.34
N ALA A 20 -18.89 18.23 -8.37
CA ALA A 20 -17.80 17.45 -7.79
C ALA A 20 -17.56 16.15 -8.59
N ALA A 21 -16.32 15.85 -8.90
CA ALA A 21 -15.91 14.59 -9.52
C ALA A 21 -15.99 13.41 -8.53
N GLU A 22 -15.82 13.70 -7.26
CA GLU A 22 -15.84 12.75 -6.15
C GLU A 22 -16.61 13.32 -4.95
N THR A 23 -16.77 12.53 -3.88
CA THR A 23 -17.38 13.06 -2.64
C THR A 23 -16.38 13.94 -1.91
N ILE A 24 -16.71 15.22 -1.72
CA ILE A 24 -15.87 16.21 -1.05
C ILE A 24 -16.52 16.55 0.30
N GLY A 25 -15.77 16.42 1.39
CA GLY A 25 -16.21 16.81 2.72
C GLY A 25 -16.34 18.34 2.86
N ALA A 26 -17.09 18.81 3.85
CA ALA A 26 -17.16 20.24 4.19
C ALA A 26 -15.79 20.76 4.67
N GLY A 27 -15.43 21.99 4.29
CA GLY A 27 -14.18 22.64 4.70
C GLY A 27 -12.92 22.08 4.02
N LYS A 28 -13.07 21.31 2.96
CA LYS A 28 -11.96 20.76 2.19
C LYS A 28 -11.51 21.74 1.09
N ILE A 29 -10.20 21.86 0.90
CA ILE A 29 -9.63 22.58 -0.25
C ILE A 29 -9.91 21.78 -1.52
N VAL A 30 -10.14 22.47 -2.63
CA VAL A 30 -10.48 21.86 -3.92
C VAL A 30 -9.68 22.47 -5.06
N GLN A 31 -9.44 21.67 -6.10
CA GLN A 31 -8.87 22.09 -7.38
C GLN A 31 -9.85 21.82 -8.52
N VAL A 32 -9.61 22.42 -9.70
CA VAL A 32 -10.44 22.21 -10.89
C VAL A 32 -9.74 21.22 -11.82
N LYS A 33 -10.47 20.22 -12.26
CA LYS A 33 -10.06 19.30 -13.32
C LYS A 33 -10.17 19.95 -14.70
N THR A 34 -9.56 19.32 -15.69
CA THR A 34 -9.61 19.76 -17.09
C THR A 34 -11.03 19.74 -17.69
N ASP A 35 -11.94 18.94 -17.12
CA ASP A 35 -13.34 18.87 -17.52
C ASP A 35 -14.24 19.89 -16.80
N GLY A 36 -13.66 20.74 -15.93
CA GLY A 36 -14.35 21.79 -15.18
C GLY A 36 -15.02 21.32 -13.89
N GLN A 37 -14.93 20.05 -13.53
CA GLN A 37 -15.34 19.54 -12.22
C GLN A 37 -14.32 19.89 -11.15
N ILE A 38 -14.72 19.82 -9.86
CA ILE A 38 -13.80 19.95 -8.74
C ILE A 38 -13.49 18.59 -8.12
N GLU A 39 -12.28 18.48 -7.61
CA GLU A 39 -11.78 17.33 -6.86
C GLU A 39 -10.92 17.80 -5.67
N LEU A 40 -10.59 16.88 -4.76
CA LEU A 40 -9.58 17.13 -3.74
C LEU A 40 -8.21 17.31 -4.42
N PRO A 41 -7.23 17.96 -3.74
CA PRO A 41 -5.87 18.04 -4.27
C PRO A 41 -5.34 16.65 -4.61
N GLN A 42 -4.83 16.50 -5.82
CA GLN A 42 -4.22 15.25 -6.28
C GLN A 42 -2.71 15.32 -6.10
N ALA A 43 -2.10 14.19 -5.81
CA ALA A 43 -0.65 14.12 -5.79
C ALA A 43 -0.09 14.47 -7.17
N THR A 44 0.86 15.39 -7.20
CA THR A 44 1.58 15.70 -8.45
C THR A 44 2.38 14.48 -8.86
N GLY A 45 2.03 13.90 -10.01
CA GLY A 45 2.54 12.65 -10.52
C GLY A 45 4.00 12.66 -10.89
N ASP A 46 4.90 12.76 -9.94
CA ASP A 46 6.31 12.66 -10.25
C ASP A 46 7.11 11.95 -9.15
N LEU A 47 7.67 10.80 -9.50
CA LEU A 47 8.73 10.13 -8.72
C LEU A 47 10.11 10.58 -9.18
N THR A 48 10.22 11.64 -10.00
CA THR A 48 11.45 12.03 -10.64
C THR A 48 12.51 12.53 -9.66
N GLY A 49 13.70 11.98 -9.80
CA GLY A 49 14.93 12.49 -9.22
C GLY A 49 15.26 12.03 -7.80
N GLN A 50 14.57 11.00 -7.27
CA GLN A 50 14.75 10.58 -5.89
C GLN A 50 14.98 9.07 -5.72
N VAL A 51 15.66 8.48 -6.65
CA VAL A 51 16.10 7.09 -6.55
C VAL A 51 17.39 7.05 -5.75
N GLY A 52 17.43 6.23 -4.68
CA GLY A 52 18.66 5.99 -3.92
C GLY A 52 19.75 5.35 -4.78
N THR A 53 20.96 5.29 -4.25
CA THR A 53 22.09 4.70 -4.98
C THR A 53 22.07 3.17 -5.00
N GLY A 54 21.13 2.55 -4.29
CA GLY A 54 20.99 1.10 -4.16
C GLY A 54 22.13 0.48 -3.37
N GLY A 55 21.94 0.22 -2.09
CA GLY A 55 22.91 -0.49 -1.26
C GLY A 55 22.97 -1.98 -1.59
N TYR A 56 24.16 -2.59 -1.54
CA TYR A 56 24.29 -4.04 -1.51
C TYR A 56 23.87 -4.57 -0.14
N ILE A 57 23.03 -5.58 -0.11
CA ILE A 57 22.58 -6.20 1.13
C ILE A 57 23.42 -7.43 1.48
N ASP A 58 23.75 -8.30 0.51
CA ASP A 58 24.65 -9.46 0.66
C ASP A 58 25.19 -9.90 -0.70
N GLU A 59 26.44 -10.42 -0.71
CA GLU A 59 27.11 -10.99 -1.89
C GLU A 59 26.81 -12.48 -2.09
N ASN A 60 26.05 -13.13 -1.18
CA ASN A 60 25.73 -14.55 -1.28
C ASN A 60 24.31 -14.75 -1.79
N THR A 61 24.18 -15.30 -2.99
CA THR A 61 22.97 -15.83 -3.65
C THR A 61 21.68 -15.72 -2.83
N ALA A 62 21.03 -14.56 -2.87
CA ALA A 62 19.76 -14.36 -2.21
C ALA A 62 18.61 -14.73 -3.18
N ASN A 63 18.07 -15.93 -3.02
CA ASN A 63 16.76 -16.26 -3.61
C ASN A 63 15.68 -15.83 -2.62
N PHE A 64 14.62 -15.21 -3.10
CA PHE A 64 13.51 -14.74 -2.28
C PHE A 64 13.90 -13.70 -1.22
N TRP A 65 13.43 -12.52 -1.38
CA TRP A 65 13.60 -11.41 -0.45
C TRP A 65 12.26 -10.99 0.12
N ALA A 66 12.20 -10.77 1.43
CA ALA A 66 11.06 -10.18 2.11
C ALA A 66 11.55 -9.19 3.18
N MET A 67 10.93 -8.03 3.25
CA MET A 67 11.21 -7.05 4.29
C MET A 67 9.95 -6.39 4.80
N ASP A 68 10.02 -5.87 6.04
CA ASP A 68 9.00 -4.98 6.58
C ASP A 68 9.61 -4.04 7.63
N TYR A 69 8.86 -3.03 8.03
CA TYR A 69 9.28 -1.96 8.93
C TYR A 69 8.65 -2.10 10.31
N ASN A 70 9.46 -1.90 11.36
CA ASN A 70 9.01 -1.78 12.74
C ASN A 70 8.98 -0.30 13.15
N PRO A 71 7.80 0.31 13.27
CA PRO A 71 7.66 1.73 13.64
C PRO A 71 7.98 2.01 15.11
N VAL A 72 8.05 0.99 15.97
CA VAL A 72 8.41 1.17 17.39
C VAL A 72 9.91 1.38 17.56
N GLU A 73 10.70 0.64 16.81
CA GLU A 73 12.16 0.68 16.89
C GLU A 73 12.80 1.51 15.77
N ASP A 74 12.00 2.05 14.84
CA ASP A 74 12.46 2.76 13.63
C ASP A 74 13.52 1.93 12.86
N LYS A 75 13.16 0.69 12.55
CA LYS A 75 14.06 -0.27 11.89
C LYS A 75 13.33 -1.15 10.89
N TYR A 76 14.07 -1.56 9.89
CA TYR A 76 13.66 -2.60 8.93
C TYR A 76 14.19 -3.95 9.36
N VAL A 77 13.45 -4.99 9.03
CA VAL A 77 13.95 -6.37 9.07
C VAL A 77 13.81 -6.94 7.67
N GLY A 78 14.92 -7.46 7.14
CA GLY A 78 14.98 -8.15 5.87
C GLY A 78 15.30 -9.63 6.07
N PHE A 79 14.68 -10.49 5.27
CA PHE A 79 14.95 -11.92 5.24
C PHE A 79 15.16 -12.39 3.81
N PHE A 80 16.12 -13.26 3.63
CA PHE A 80 16.40 -13.91 2.37
C PHE A 80 16.71 -15.39 2.55
N VAL A 81 16.54 -16.15 1.48
CA VAL A 81 16.91 -17.56 1.47
C VAL A 81 18.30 -17.66 0.83
N ALA A 82 19.30 -18.02 1.61
CA ALA A 82 20.65 -18.25 1.14
C ALA A 82 20.72 -19.46 0.21
N ALA A 83 21.80 -19.62 -0.54
CA ALA A 83 22.03 -20.75 -1.44
C ALA A 83 21.97 -22.12 -0.75
N SER A 84 22.27 -22.16 0.55
CA SER A 84 22.11 -23.33 1.40
C SER A 84 20.64 -23.72 1.68
N GLY A 85 19.68 -22.86 1.33
CA GLY A 85 18.28 -22.95 1.72
C GLY A 85 17.99 -22.46 3.15
N THR A 86 18.99 -21.97 3.87
CA THR A 86 18.82 -21.35 5.19
C THR A 86 18.20 -19.96 5.05
N ILE A 87 17.29 -19.61 5.96
CA ILE A 87 16.81 -18.23 6.02
C ILE A 87 17.78 -17.41 6.87
N GLU A 88 18.27 -16.33 6.29
CA GLU A 88 19.13 -15.35 6.95
C GLU A 88 18.37 -14.04 7.16
N GLY A 89 18.71 -13.32 8.22
CA GLY A 89 18.05 -12.08 8.61
C GLY A 89 19.03 -10.92 8.71
N MET A 90 18.52 -9.73 8.45
CA MET A 90 19.26 -8.48 8.54
C MET A 90 18.41 -7.41 9.21
N ILE A 91 19.06 -6.45 9.85
CA ILE A 91 18.43 -5.24 10.40
C ILE A 91 18.88 -4.05 9.58
N GLY A 92 17.90 -3.26 9.13
CA GLY A 92 18.13 -2.07 8.33
C GLY A 92 17.83 -0.78 9.10
N THR A 93 18.58 0.26 8.82
CA THR A 93 18.34 1.62 9.31
C THR A 93 18.28 2.56 8.11
N ALA A 94 17.18 3.30 7.95
CA ALA A 94 17.04 4.25 6.86
C ALA A 94 18.04 5.40 7.01
N SER A 95 18.64 5.79 5.90
CA SER A 95 19.56 6.92 5.79
C SER A 95 19.40 7.61 4.44
N GLY A 96 18.65 8.68 4.40
CA GLY A 96 18.34 9.37 3.15
C GLY A 96 17.41 8.56 2.24
N LEU A 97 17.93 8.07 1.12
CA LEU A 97 17.21 7.21 0.17
C LEU A 97 17.70 5.76 0.21
N ASP A 98 18.61 5.43 1.10
CA ASP A 98 19.19 4.10 1.23
C ASP A 98 18.88 3.51 2.60
N ILE A 99 18.96 2.18 2.73
CA ILE A 99 18.94 1.48 4.01
C ILE A 99 20.34 0.94 4.28
N SER A 100 20.89 1.28 5.44
CA SER A 100 22.13 0.67 5.92
C SER A 100 21.82 -0.64 6.63
N TRP A 101 22.21 -1.76 6.03
CA TRP A 101 21.96 -3.09 6.55
C TRP A 101 23.09 -3.62 7.41
N SER A 102 22.74 -4.35 8.48
CA SER A 102 23.65 -5.11 9.31
C SER A 102 23.20 -6.55 9.41
N GLY A 103 24.07 -7.50 9.11
CA GLY A 103 23.77 -8.93 9.16
C GLY A 103 23.53 -9.43 10.58
N VAL A 104 22.54 -10.28 10.78
CA VAL A 104 22.24 -10.96 12.06
C VAL A 104 22.58 -12.43 12.00
N GLY A 105 22.96 -12.93 10.82
CA GLY A 105 23.32 -14.32 10.58
C GLY A 105 22.13 -15.26 10.35
N GLY A 106 22.40 -16.54 10.27
CA GLY A 106 21.41 -17.58 10.04
C GLY A 106 20.36 -17.65 11.14
N VAL A 107 19.14 -17.30 10.82
CA VAL A 107 18.04 -17.16 11.79
C VAL A 107 17.22 -18.43 11.92
N ILE A 108 17.17 -19.25 10.86
CA ILE A 108 16.44 -20.52 10.87
C ILE A 108 17.33 -21.59 10.24
N SER A 109 18.00 -22.36 11.10
CA SER A 109 18.87 -23.45 10.68
C SER A 109 18.10 -24.76 10.44
N GLY A 110 18.64 -25.61 9.55
CA GLY A 110 18.11 -26.95 9.29
C GLY A 110 16.83 -26.99 8.45
N THR A 111 16.53 -25.91 7.75
CA THR A 111 15.42 -25.83 6.78
C THR A 111 16.00 -25.64 5.38
N THR A 112 15.31 -26.20 4.38
CA THR A 112 15.49 -25.77 3.00
C THR A 112 14.24 -24.96 2.65
N ALA A 113 14.33 -23.63 2.81
CA ALA A 113 13.19 -22.75 2.61
C ALA A 113 13.01 -22.39 1.13
N GLN A 114 11.76 -22.16 0.74
CA GLN A 114 11.38 -21.56 -0.54
C GLN A 114 10.21 -20.62 -0.30
N GLY A 115 10.25 -19.50 -1.00
CA GLY A 115 9.25 -18.45 -0.80
C GLY A 115 9.29 -17.92 0.64
N VAL A 116 9.34 -16.65 0.83
CA VAL A 116 9.34 -16.03 2.14
C VAL A 116 8.45 -14.80 2.12
N VAL A 117 7.64 -14.62 3.16
CA VAL A 117 6.92 -13.38 3.44
C VAL A 117 7.20 -12.95 4.86
N CYS A 118 7.47 -11.66 5.03
CA CYS A 118 7.65 -11.02 6.32
C CYS A 118 6.59 -9.92 6.47
N ARG A 119 5.94 -9.84 7.64
CA ARG A 119 5.02 -8.74 7.97
C ARG A 119 5.12 -8.40 9.44
N TYR A 120 5.22 -7.11 9.72
CA TYR A 120 5.13 -6.58 11.07
C TYR A 120 3.70 -6.65 11.57
N MET A 121 3.54 -7.08 12.81
CA MET A 121 2.26 -7.25 13.50
C MET A 121 2.20 -6.29 14.70
N PRO A 122 1.58 -5.12 14.55
CA PRO A 122 1.58 -4.06 15.57
C PRO A 122 1.06 -4.51 16.93
N ALA A 123 0.02 -5.35 16.99
CA ALA A 123 -0.54 -5.78 18.28
C ALA A 123 0.40 -6.66 19.09
N PHE A 124 1.37 -7.34 18.46
CA PHE A 124 2.33 -8.20 19.13
C PHE A 124 3.72 -7.59 19.26
N ASP A 125 3.96 -6.47 18.56
CA ASP A 125 5.30 -5.92 18.37
C ASP A 125 6.29 -7.00 17.89
N LYS A 126 5.88 -7.75 16.87
CA LYS A 126 6.64 -8.85 16.29
C LYS A 126 6.42 -8.88 14.77
N PHE A 127 7.38 -9.49 14.08
CA PHE A 127 7.15 -9.89 12.69
C PHE A 127 6.68 -11.34 12.62
N VAL A 128 5.81 -11.63 11.67
CA VAL A 128 5.53 -12.99 11.21
C VAL A 128 6.38 -13.23 9.97
N LEU A 129 7.18 -14.27 10.04
CA LEU A 129 7.94 -14.81 8.92
C LEU A 129 7.28 -16.13 8.52
N ALA A 130 6.72 -16.21 7.31
CA ALA A 130 6.12 -17.43 6.77
C ALA A 130 6.89 -17.89 5.53
N PHE A 131 7.05 -19.21 5.38
CA PHE A 131 7.82 -19.82 4.32
C PHE A 131 7.39 -21.27 4.06
N ARG A 132 7.71 -21.78 2.88
CA ARG A 132 7.60 -23.21 2.56
C ARG A 132 8.84 -23.94 3.04
N ASP A 133 8.66 -24.92 3.89
CA ASP A 133 9.76 -25.73 4.45
C ASP A 133 9.88 -27.06 3.68
N GLN A 134 10.83 -27.13 2.76
CA GLN A 134 11.08 -28.36 2.00
C GLN A 134 11.63 -29.49 2.89
N GLY A 135 12.39 -29.14 3.93
CA GLY A 135 12.87 -30.13 4.92
C GLY A 135 11.76 -30.80 5.71
N SER A 136 10.57 -30.18 5.74
CA SER A 136 9.36 -30.68 6.39
C SER A 136 8.25 -30.97 5.37
N SER A 137 8.53 -31.71 4.32
CA SER A 137 7.54 -32.13 3.30
C SER A 137 6.81 -30.98 2.59
N ASN A 138 7.46 -29.86 2.40
CA ASN A 138 6.90 -28.63 1.82
C ASN A 138 5.77 -28.01 2.65
N TYR A 139 5.78 -28.18 3.96
CA TYR A 139 4.76 -27.58 4.83
C TYR A 139 4.89 -26.08 4.94
N LEU A 140 3.76 -25.37 5.12
CA LEU A 140 3.75 -24.00 5.58
C LEU A 140 4.36 -23.96 6.98
N SER A 141 5.43 -23.20 7.13
CA SER A 141 6.10 -22.96 8.41
C SER A 141 6.14 -21.48 8.71
N CYS A 142 5.92 -21.12 9.96
CA CYS A 142 6.00 -19.75 10.42
C CYS A 142 6.88 -19.64 11.65
N CYS A 143 7.50 -18.46 11.83
CA CYS A 143 8.19 -18.05 13.05
C CYS A 143 7.73 -16.65 13.43
N TYR A 144 7.79 -16.34 14.73
CA TYR A 144 7.75 -14.97 15.21
C TYR A 144 9.18 -14.43 15.32
N VAL A 145 9.35 -13.19 14.85
CA VAL A 145 10.62 -12.48 14.99
C VAL A 145 10.39 -11.27 15.88
N THR A 146 11.13 -11.18 16.95
CA THR A 146 11.06 -10.07 17.91
C THR A 146 12.35 -9.27 17.79
N MET A 147 12.22 -7.95 17.64
CA MET A 147 13.34 -7.02 17.68
C MET A 147 13.61 -6.63 19.14
N ALA A 148 14.88 -6.58 19.52
CA ALA A 148 15.26 -6.07 20.84
C ALA A 148 15.07 -4.56 20.88
N SER A 149 14.72 -4.02 22.05
CA SER A 149 14.63 -2.59 22.27
C SER A 149 15.92 -1.87 21.87
N GLY A 150 15.78 -0.78 21.10
CA GLY A 150 16.88 -0.09 20.45
C GLY A 150 17.33 -0.68 19.11
N GLY A 151 16.62 -1.70 18.59
CA GLY A 151 16.78 -2.20 17.23
C GLY A 151 18.14 -2.88 16.94
N GLY A 152 18.89 -3.28 17.96
CA GLY A 152 20.26 -3.79 17.79
C GLY A 152 20.36 -5.29 17.48
N SER A 153 19.29 -6.05 17.65
CA SER A 153 19.27 -7.50 17.38
C SER A 153 17.84 -7.99 17.18
N ILE A 154 17.72 -9.14 16.53
CA ILE A 154 16.46 -9.88 16.42
C ILE A 154 16.59 -11.25 17.07
N SER A 155 15.50 -11.76 17.60
CA SER A 155 15.35 -13.12 18.07
C SER A 155 14.22 -13.81 17.32
N VAL A 156 14.45 -15.09 16.95
CA VAL A 156 13.45 -15.87 16.20
C VAL A 156 12.94 -16.98 17.09
N SER A 157 11.61 -17.12 17.14
CA SER A 157 10.95 -18.20 17.87
C SER A 157 11.24 -19.57 17.23
N SER A 158 10.94 -20.63 17.92
CA SER A 158 10.83 -21.94 17.29
C SER A 158 9.80 -21.88 16.15
N LYS A 159 10.03 -22.62 15.08
CA LYS A 159 9.08 -22.71 13.97
C LYS A 159 7.84 -23.50 14.36
N GLY A 160 6.68 -22.98 14.02
CA GLY A 160 5.45 -23.77 13.91
C GLY A 160 5.29 -24.27 12.48
N SER A 161 4.78 -25.47 12.28
CA SER A 161 4.51 -26.01 10.94
C SER A 161 3.08 -26.51 10.85
N LEU A 162 2.40 -26.10 9.79
CA LEU A 162 1.10 -26.64 9.42
C LEU A 162 1.34 -27.90 8.60
N SER A 163 0.78 -29.04 9.05
CA SER A 163 0.95 -30.34 8.36
C SER A 163 0.19 -30.41 7.02
N THR A 164 0.43 -29.41 6.17
CA THR A 164 -0.18 -29.30 4.84
C THR A 164 0.91 -28.82 3.88
N ALA A 165 1.16 -29.59 2.84
CA ALA A 165 2.08 -29.17 1.79
C ALA A 165 1.51 -27.99 1.03
N VAL A 166 2.35 -27.00 0.74
CA VAL A 166 1.93 -25.70 0.17
C VAL A 166 2.77 -25.32 -1.05
N SER A 167 2.28 -24.41 -1.84
CA SER A 167 3.06 -23.71 -2.88
C SER A 167 4.03 -22.69 -2.27
N MET A 168 4.77 -21.95 -3.11
CA MET A 168 5.76 -20.96 -2.64
C MET A 168 5.17 -19.58 -2.38
N ASP A 169 3.89 -19.37 -2.69
CA ASP A 169 3.26 -18.06 -2.65
C ASP A 169 2.47 -17.89 -1.37
N PHE A 170 2.78 -16.83 -0.67
CA PHE A 170 2.16 -16.48 0.60
C PHE A 170 1.80 -15.00 0.63
N SER A 171 0.75 -14.68 1.37
CA SER A 171 0.46 -13.33 1.81
C SER A 171 0.15 -13.35 3.30
N ALA A 172 0.52 -12.32 4.03
CA ALA A 172 0.26 -12.22 5.45
C ALA A 172 -0.22 -10.83 5.81
N ALA A 173 -1.17 -10.74 6.74
CA ALA A 173 -1.64 -9.49 7.32
C ALA A 173 -2.15 -9.74 8.74
N GLU A 174 -2.17 -8.69 9.56
CA GLU A 174 -2.80 -8.73 10.88
C GLU A 174 -4.25 -8.29 10.79
N HIS A 175 -5.14 -9.01 11.44
CA HIS A 175 -6.47 -8.51 11.75
C HIS A 175 -6.37 -7.58 12.97
N ALA A 176 -6.11 -6.30 12.75
CA ALA A 176 -5.77 -5.33 13.80
C ALA A 176 -6.85 -5.21 14.90
N GLY A 177 -8.13 -5.43 14.57
CA GLY A 177 -9.22 -5.38 15.55
C GLY A 177 -9.14 -6.44 16.66
N VAL A 178 -8.45 -7.56 16.43
CA VAL A 178 -8.24 -8.64 17.41
C VAL A 178 -6.76 -8.99 17.61
N GLY A 179 -5.85 -8.35 16.87
CA GLY A 179 -4.42 -8.57 16.98
C GLY A 179 -3.98 -9.96 16.53
N ILE A 180 -4.60 -10.56 15.55
CA ILE A 180 -4.30 -11.94 15.12
C ILE A 180 -3.70 -11.91 13.71
N PRO A 181 -2.48 -12.42 13.53
CA PRO A 181 -1.90 -12.63 12.22
C PRO A 181 -2.65 -13.71 11.42
N VAL A 182 -2.84 -13.46 10.15
CA VAL A 182 -3.42 -14.42 9.20
C VAL A 182 -2.46 -14.60 8.04
N VAL A 183 -2.26 -15.85 7.65
CA VAL A 183 -1.48 -16.22 6.46
C VAL A 183 -2.42 -16.81 5.42
N GLN A 184 -2.32 -16.28 4.21
CA GLN A 184 -2.97 -16.82 3.02
C GLN A 184 -1.95 -17.64 2.23
N TYR A 185 -2.35 -18.80 1.77
CA TYR A 185 -1.49 -19.75 1.06
C TYR A 185 -2.27 -20.63 0.09
N GLN A 186 -1.57 -21.31 -0.79
CA GLN A 186 -2.13 -22.35 -1.65
C GLN A 186 -1.68 -23.72 -1.14
N ASP A 187 -2.59 -24.67 -1.01
CA ASP A 187 -2.23 -26.05 -0.72
C ASP A 187 -1.64 -26.76 -1.96
N SER A 188 -1.09 -27.95 -1.76
CA SER A 188 -0.50 -28.76 -2.85
C SER A 188 -1.49 -29.21 -3.92
N SER A 189 -2.78 -29.09 -3.66
CA SER A 189 -3.86 -29.39 -4.62
C SER A 189 -4.28 -28.14 -5.42
N GLY A 190 -3.71 -26.99 -5.12
CA GLY A 190 -3.97 -25.72 -5.81
C GLY A 190 -5.11 -24.90 -5.21
N TYR A 191 -5.62 -25.24 -4.03
CA TYR A 191 -6.71 -24.49 -3.42
C TYR A 191 -6.19 -23.35 -2.52
N PRO A 192 -6.73 -22.14 -2.65
CA PRO A 192 -6.39 -21.04 -1.76
C PRO A 192 -7.02 -21.20 -0.38
N HIS A 193 -6.20 -21.01 0.64
CA HIS A 193 -6.58 -21.10 2.05
C HIS A 193 -6.12 -19.85 2.83
N VAL A 194 -6.79 -19.61 3.95
CA VAL A 194 -6.31 -18.71 5.00
C VAL A 194 -6.25 -19.45 6.34
N VAL A 195 -5.31 -19.07 7.19
CA VAL A 195 -5.18 -19.61 8.54
C VAL A 195 -4.74 -18.53 9.51
N GLY A 196 -5.40 -18.43 10.67
CA GLY A 196 -4.99 -17.56 11.76
C GLY A 196 -3.88 -18.18 12.59
N LEU A 197 -2.95 -17.35 13.05
CA LEU A 197 -1.86 -17.76 13.93
C LEU A 197 -2.17 -17.36 15.37
N LYS A 198 -1.82 -18.21 16.34
CA LYS A 198 -1.93 -17.90 17.78
C LYS A 198 -0.61 -17.41 18.30
N ASP A 199 -0.65 -16.40 19.17
CA ASP A 199 0.54 -15.97 19.90
C ASP A 199 1.07 -17.07 20.83
N GLY A 200 2.36 -17.06 21.05
CA GLY A 200 3.05 -18.03 21.89
C GLY A 200 4.58 -18.00 21.70
N SER A 201 5.27 -18.94 22.32
CA SER A 201 6.71 -19.14 22.13
C SER A 201 7.07 -19.67 20.72
N ALA A 202 6.08 -20.19 20.00
CA ALA A 202 6.13 -20.55 18.59
C ALA A 202 4.73 -20.34 17.99
N PRO A 203 4.61 -20.02 16.70
CA PRO A 203 3.31 -19.96 16.04
C PRO A 203 2.59 -21.30 16.08
N THR A 204 1.33 -21.29 16.51
CA THR A 204 0.42 -22.40 16.36
C THR A 204 -0.73 -21.96 15.46
N TYR A 205 -1.31 -22.90 14.74
CA TYR A 205 -2.30 -22.59 13.72
C TYR A 205 -3.72 -22.81 14.24
N GLY A 206 -4.63 -21.94 13.84
CA GLY A 206 -6.05 -22.22 13.87
C GLY A 206 -6.43 -23.30 12.82
N THR A 207 -7.72 -23.51 12.62
CA THR A 207 -8.21 -24.40 11.56
C THR A 207 -8.09 -23.66 10.21
N PRO A 208 -7.41 -24.22 9.21
CA PRO A 208 -7.38 -23.65 7.87
C PRO A 208 -8.77 -23.56 7.25
N LEU A 209 -9.01 -22.46 6.54
CA LEU A 209 -10.27 -22.20 5.84
C LEU A 209 -10.01 -22.11 4.34
N ALA A 210 -10.63 -23.00 3.56
CA ALA A 210 -10.61 -22.92 2.11
C ALA A 210 -11.45 -21.73 1.61
N LEU A 211 -10.87 -20.90 0.74
CA LEU A 211 -11.57 -19.75 0.16
C LEU A 211 -12.52 -20.16 -0.96
N THR A 212 -12.14 -21.15 -1.74
CA THR A 212 -12.92 -21.74 -2.82
C THR A 212 -12.64 -23.23 -2.95
N SER A 213 -13.52 -23.95 -3.63
CA SER A 213 -13.32 -25.33 -4.07
C SER A 213 -12.76 -25.42 -5.51
N SER A 214 -12.41 -24.30 -6.11
CA SER A 214 -11.81 -24.25 -7.44
C SER A 214 -10.30 -24.07 -7.33
N VAL A 215 -9.56 -24.77 -8.18
CA VAL A 215 -8.10 -24.70 -8.23
C VAL A 215 -7.67 -23.33 -8.75
N ALA A 216 -6.81 -22.66 -8.03
CA ALA A 216 -6.13 -21.47 -8.52
C ALA A 216 -5.10 -21.90 -9.58
N ALA A 217 -5.08 -21.18 -10.69
CA ALA A 217 -4.43 -21.68 -11.91
C ALA A 217 -2.95 -21.38 -11.98
N TYR A 218 -2.12 -21.12 -11.14
CA TYR A 218 -0.68 -20.86 -11.10
C TYR A 218 -0.25 -19.90 -9.96
N TYR A 219 1.05 -19.63 -9.83
CA TYR A 219 1.77 -18.97 -8.74
C TYR A 219 1.47 -17.45 -8.63
N GLY A 220 1.70 -16.86 -7.43
CA GLY A 220 1.69 -15.42 -7.24
C GLY A 220 0.31 -14.75 -7.21
N ARG A 221 -0.74 -15.43 -6.73
CA ARG A 221 -2.13 -15.01 -6.98
C ARG A 221 -2.94 -14.66 -5.74
N TYR A 222 -2.26 -14.34 -4.66
CA TYR A 222 -2.89 -14.09 -3.37
C TYR A 222 -2.47 -12.74 -2.84
N ALA A 223 -3.45 -11.99 -2.35
CA ALA A 223 -3.16 -10.80 -1.58
C ALA A 223 -4.13 -10.69 -0.40
N LEU A 224 -3.62 -10.24 0.71
CA LEU A 224 -4.33 -10.08 1.96
C LEU A 224 -4.01 -8.70 2.54
N VAL A 225 -5.05 -7.91 2.85
CA VAL A 225 -4.90 -6.60 3.47
C VAL A 225 -5.96 -6.40 4.54
N TYR A 226 -5.67 -5.60 5.56
CA TYR A 226 -6.65 -5.20 6.55
C TYR A 226 -7.41 -3.95 6.11
N ASP A 227 -8.73 -4.01 6.19
CA ASP A 227 -9.67 -2.92 6.00
C ASP A 227 -10.09 -2.41 7.40
N PRO A 228 -9.56 -1.26 7.85
CA PRO A 228 -9.84 -0.75 9.20
C PRO A 228 -11.27 -0.26 9.37
N ASP A 229 -11.91 0.24 8.31
CA ASP A 229 -13.26 0.80 8.39
C ASP A 229 -14.31 -0.30 8.61
N ARG A 230 -14.01 -1.49 8.13
CA ARG A 230 -14.86 -2.66 8.32
C ARG A 230 -14.39 -3.60 9.43
N ALA A 231 -13.18 -3.38 9.94
CA ALA A 231 -12.49 -4.30 10.85
C ALA A 231 -12.48 -5.74 10.30
N ARG A 232 -12.03 -5.91 9.06
CA ARG A 232 -11.96 -7.19 8.34
C ARG A 232 -10.65 -7.29 7.56
N LEU A 233 -10.19 -8.49 7.34
CA LEU A 233 -9.20 -8.75 6.30
C LEU A 233 -9.90 -8.94 4.96
N ILE A 234 -9.34 -8.39 3.92
CA ILE A 234 -9.78 -8.61 2.55
C ILE A 234 -8.77 -9.52 1.88
N SER A 235 -9.25 -10.68 1.48
CA SER A 235 -8.47 -11.66 0.74
C SER A 235 -8.89 -11.65 -0.72
N THR A 236 -7.92 -11.56 -1.61
CA THR A 236 -8.14 -11.73 -3.05
C THR A 236 -7.42 -12.98 -3.54
N TYR A 237 -7.99 -13.61 -4.56
CA TYR A 237 -7.40 -14.75 -5.24
C TYR A 237 -7.87 -14.79 -6.70
N ALA A 238 -7.03 -15.38 -7.54
CA ALA A 238 -7.36 -15.62 -8.94
C ALA A 238 -7.49 -17.12 -9.22
N ILE A 239 -8.52 -17.50 -9.97
CA ILE A 239 -8.74 -18.83 -10.53
C ILE A 239 -8.85 -18.69 -12.05
N SER A 240 -8.94 -19.82 -12.77
CA SER A 240 -8.97 -19.82 -14.25
C SER A 240 -10.08 -18.96 -14.87
N SER A 241 -11.16 -18.69 -14.14
CA SER A 241 -12.28 -17.86 -14.63
C SER A 241 -12.09 -16.37 -14.36
N GLY A 242 -11.28 -15.96 -13.37
CA GLY A 242 -11.10 -14.55 -13.05
C GLY A 242 -10.62 -14.27 -11.63
N ILE A 243 -10.73 -13.01 -11.22
CA ILE A 243 -10.33 -12.49 -9.92
C ILE A 243 -11.54 -12.41 -9.00
N TYR A 244 -11.35 -12.80 -7.75
CA TYR A 244 -12.36 -12.81 -6.69
C TYR A 244 -11.84 -12.15 -5.42
N ALA A 245 -12.75 -11.59 -4.62
CA ALA A 245 -12.46 -11.07 -3.29
C ALA A 245 -13.44 -11.62 -2.26
N VAL A 246 -12.98 -11.71 -1.01
CA VAL A 246 -13.80 -12.18 0.11
C VAL A 246 -13.33 -11.49 1.40
N GLU A 247 -14.28 -11.11 2.26
CA GLU A 247 -13.97 -10.67 3.62
C GLU A 247 -13.61 -11.88 4.49
N ILE A 248 -12.57 -11.72 5.29
CA ILE A 248 -12.15 -12.69 6.30
C ILE A 248 -12.34 -12.05 7.67
N ASP A 249 -13.16 -12.66 8.48
CA ASP A 249 -13.31 -12.34 9.89
C ASP A 249 -12.44 -13.25 10.75
N VAL A 250 -11.90 -12.73 11.82
CA VAL A 250 -11.04 -13.46 12.75
C VAL A 250 -11.57 -13.25 14.15
N THR A 251 -11.85 -14.35 14.86
CA THR A 251 -12.25 -14.28 16.27
C THR A 251 -11.07 -14.62 17.19
N SER A 252 -11.20 -14.29 18.46
CA SER A 252 -10.23 -14.69 19.48
C SER A 252 -10.00 -16.21 19.45
N GLY A 253 -8.74 -16.64 19.43
CA GLY A 253 -8.36 -18.05 19.30
C GLY A 253 -7.98 -18.47 17.87
N SER A 254 -7.82 -17.50 16.97
CA SER A 254 -7.38 -17.71 15.57
C SER A 254 -8.36 -18.51 14.71
N VAL A 255 -9.63 -18.47 15.05
CA VAL A 255 -10.69 -19.03 14.20
C VAL A 255 -10.96 -18.03 13.09
N VAL A 256 -10.77 -18.46 11.85
CA VAL A 256 -11.07 -17.68 10.66
C VAL A 256 -12.42 -18.10 10.08
N SER A 257 -13.20 -17.12 9.64
CA SER A 257 -14.42 -17.33 8.89
C SER A 257 -14.45 -16.40 7.69
N LYS A 258 -15.21 -16.74 6.67
CA LYS A 258 -15.32 -15.89 5.47
C LYS A 258 -16.75 -15.43 5.26
N GLY A 259 -16.88 -14.21 4.74
CA GLY A 259 -18.12 -13.66 4.21
C GLY A 259 -18.48 -14.26 2.85
N THR A 260 -19.42 -13.64 2.18
CA THR A 260 -19.78 -14.02 0.80
C THR A 260 -18.64 -13.68 -0.13
N THR A 261 -18.24 -14.63 -0.97
CA THR A 261 -17.29 -14.36 -2.05
C THR A 261 -17.94 -13.45 -3.08
N SER A 262 -17.19 -12.50 -3.62
CA SER A 262 -17.66 -11.63 -4.71
C SER A 262 -18.12 -12.48 -5.92
N SER A 263 -18.95 -11.89 -6.75
CA SER A 263 -18.99 -12.30 -8.15
C SER A 263 -17.60 -12.09 -8.77
N GLU A 264 -17.41 -12.61 -9.97
CA GLU A 264 -16.17 -12.36 -10.72
C GLU A 264 -15.96 -10.85 -10.91
N LEU A 265 -14.84 -10.35 -10.37
CA LEU A 265 -14.49 -8.93 -10.41
C LEU A 265 -13.92 -8.53 -11.77
N LYS A 266 -13.17 -9.44 -12.37
CA LYS A 266 -12.50 -9.25 -13.64
C LYS A 266 -12.33 -10.59 -14.33
N THR A 267 -12.82 -10.67 -15.58
CA THR A 267 -12.53 -11.80 -16.48
C THR A 267 -11.11 -11.63 -16.98
N THR A 268 -10.17 -12.34 -16.40
CA THR A 268 -8.82 -12.45 -16.94
C THR A 268 -8.47 -13.92 -17.03
N ALA A 269 -8.02 -14.35 -18.18
CA ALA A 269 -7.67 -15.76 -18.35
C ALA A 269 -6.57 -16.21 -17.37
N ASN A 270 -5.71 -15.28 -16.92
CA ASN A 270 -4.63 -15.54 -15.98
C ASN A 270 -4.14 -14.22 -15.35
N ALA A 271 -4.62 -13.88 -14.17
CA ALA A 271 -3.99 -12.86 -13.34
C ALA A 271 -2.84 -13.50 -12.56
N ASP A 272 -1.63 -13.11 -12.86
CA ASP A 272 -0.42 -13.52 -12.15
C ASP A 272 0.13 -12.37 -11.31
N GLU A 273 1.08 -12.64 -10.41
CA GLU A 273 1.80 -11.63 -9.65
C GLU A 273 0.86 -10.59 -8.99
N THR A 274 -0.15 -11.06 -8.28
CA THR A 274 -1.19 -10.19 -7.74
C THR A 274 -0.80 -9.61 -6.40
N ASN A 275 -1.16 -8.35 -6.14
CA ASN A 275 -1.01 -7.76 -4.83
C ASN A 275 -2.08 -6.68 -4.55
N LEU A 276 -2.22 -6.29 -3.29
CA LEU A 276 -3.30 -5.43 -2.80
C LEU A 276 -2.76 -4.40 -1.81
N ALA A 277 -3.17 -3.15 -1.95
CA ALA A 277 -2.92 -2.10 -0.96
C ALA A 277 -4.22 -1.43 -0.58
N TYR A 278 -4.35 -1.03 0.68
CA TYR A 278 -5.48 -0.27 1.19
C TYR A 278 -5.14 1.21 1.28
N ASP A 279 -5.95 2.04 0.64
CA ASP A 279 -5.91 3.50 0.73
C ASP A 279 -6.85 3.95 1.86
N THR A 280 -6.27 4.36 2.97
CA THR A 280 -7.00 4.76 4.18
C THR A 280 -7.73 6.10 4.04
N VAL A 281 -7.37 6.93 3.06
CA VAL A 281 -8.03 8.22 2.81
C VAL A 281 -9.30 8.04 2.02
N ASN A 282 -9.27 7.19 1.00
CA ASN A 282 -10.40 6.97 0.10
C ASN A 282 -11.29 5.79 0.51
N ASP A 283 -10.91 5.02 1.55
CA ASP A 283 -11.60 3.76 1.92
C ASP A 283 -11.73 2.84 0.72
N LYS A 284 -10.62 2.60 0.04
CA LYS A 284 -10.55 1.79 -1.18
C LYS A 284 -9.28 0.95 -1.19
N MET A 285 -9.30 -0.08 -2.00
CA MET A 285 -8.13 -0.89 -2.26
C MET A 285 -7.68 -0.73 -3.70
N LEU A 286 -6.38 -0.76 -3.92
CA LEU A 286 -5.79 -0.93 -5.23
C LEU A 286 -5.42 -2.40 -5.41
N TYR A 287 -6.00 -3.05 -6.38
CA TYR A 287 -5.59 -4.38 -6.82
C TYR A 287 -4.70 -4.25 -8.05
N ALA A 288 -3.48 -4.75 -7.95
CA ALA A 288 -2.50 -4.74 -9.04
C ALA A 288 -2.13 -6.17 -9.43
N PHE A 289 -1.95 -6.42 -10.72
CA PHE A 289 -1.68 -7.75 -11.25
C PHE A 289 -1.02 -7.70 -12.64
N LYS A 290 -0.35 -8.78 -13.01
CA LYS A 290 0.11 -9.05 -14.37
C LYS A 290 -1.07 -9.57 -15.18
N ASP A 291 -1.46 -8.85 -16.21
CA ASP A 291 -2.58 -9.23 -17.10
C ASP A 291 -2.08 -10.02 -18.31
N SER A 292 -2.09 -11.34 -18.19
CA SER A 292 -1.63 -12.21 -19.27
C SER A 292 -2.56 -12.24 -20.48
N ALA A 293 -3.82 -11.81 -20.33
CA ALA A 293 -4.72 -11.59 -21.44
C ALA A 293 -4.38 -10.31 -22.22
N ASN A 294 -3.60 -9.40 -21.64
CA ASN A 294 -3.14 -8.15 -22.21
C ASN A 294 -1.60 -8.09 -22.30
N SER A 295 -1.00 -9.04 -22.97
CA SER A 295 0.46 -9.07 -23.24
C SER A 295 1.35 -9.07 -21.98
N ASN A 296 0.87 -9.57 -20.86
CA ASN A 296 1.53 -9.55 -19.55
C ASN A 296 1.77 -8.13 -18.98
N TYR A 297 0.98 -7.16 -19.40
CA TYR A 297 1.09 -5.79 -18.89
C TYR A 297 0.73 -5.69 -17.41
N GLY A 298 1.43 -4.82 -16.70
CA GLY A 298 1.07 -4.42 -15.34
C GLY A 298 -0.23 -3.63 -15.35
N THR A 299 -1.26 -4.20 -14.75
CA THR A 299 -2.62 -3.66 -14.75
C THR A 299 -3.13 -3.51 -13.32
N CYS A 300 -3.91 -2.48 -13.04
CA CYS A 300 -4.54 -2.30 -11.74
C CYS A 300 -5.96 -1.76 -11.87
N PHE A 301 -6.75 -1.92 -10.81
CA PHE A 301 -8.08 -1.33 -10.67
C PHE A 301 -8.40 -1.03 -9.21
N VAL A 302 -9.36 -0.13 -8.98
CA VAL A 302 -9.91 0.11 -7.65
C VAL A 302 -10.84 -1.03 -7.26
N LEU A 303 -10.58 -1.66 -6.14
CA LEU A 303 -11.48 -2.61 -5.49
C LEU A 303 -12.22 -1.86 -4.37
N SER A 304 -13.53 -1.75 -4.52
CA SER A 304 -14.43 -1.16 -3.51
C SER A 304 -15.16 -2.26 -2.76
N ASN A 305 -15.28 -2.09 -1.44
CA ASN A 305 -16.05 -2.97 -0.57
C ASN A 305 -17.18 -2.18 0.10
N SER A 306 -18.42 -2.51 -0.20
CA SER A 306 -19.59 -1.93 0.45
C SER A 306 -20.36 -3.01 1.19
N SER A 307 -20.15 -3.10 2.50
CA SER A 307 -20.83 -4.07 3.38
C SER A 307 -20.71 -5.53 2.91
N GLY A 308 -19.49 -5.93 2.50
CA GLY A 308 -19.21 -7.28 2.00
C GLY A 308 -19.59 -7.48 0.52
N THR A 309 -20.06 -6.44 -0.15
CA THR A 309 -20.28 -6.46 -1.60
C THR A 309 -19.11 -5.77 -2.29
N PHE A 310 -18.38 -6.53 -3.10
CA PHE A 310 -17.21 -6.04 -3.82
C PHE A 310 -17.57 -5.59 -5.24
N SER A 311 -16.90 -4.54 -5.69
CA SER A 311 -16.96 -4.08 -7.08
C SER A 311 -15.59 -3.63 -7.57
N ALA A 312 -15.32 -3.88 -8.84
CA ALA A 312 -14.09 -3.44 -9.52
C ALA A 312 -14.35 -2.18 -10.33
N GLY A 313 -13.45 -1.21 -10.21
CA GLY A 313 -13.40 -0.05 -11.09
C GLY A 313 -12.85 -0.39 -12.48
N THR A 314 -12.69 0.62 -13.32
CA THR A 314 -12.05 0.47 -14.63
C THR A 314 -10.58 0.12 -14.47
N SER A 315 -10.12 -0.88 -15.23
CA SER A 315 -8.71 -1.26 -15.24
C SER A 315 -7.86 -0.24 -15.97
N VAL A 316 -6.68 0.03 -15.41
CA VAL A 316 -5.67 0.92 -15.97
C VAL A 316 -4.35 0.15 -16.11
N VAL A 317 -3.68 0.27 -17.25
CA VAL A 317 -2.32 -0.26 -17.44
C VAL A 317 -1.34 0.73 -16.83
N PHE A 318 -0.59 0.30 -15.82
CA PHE A 318 0.48 1.11 -15.20
C PHE A 318 1.85 0.82 -15.80
N ASN A 319 2.04 -0.36 -16.41
CA ASN A 319 3.23 -0.71 -17.17
C ASN A 319 2.85 -1.48 -18.44
N SER A 320 3.30 -1.01 -19.60
CA SER A 320 3.08 -1.66 -20.90
C SER A 320 4.17 -2.68 -21.28
N GLY A 321 4.95 -3.14 -20.30
CA GLY A 321 5.93 -4.21 -20.39
C GLY A 321 5.47 -5.50 -19.71
N ASN A 322 6.24 -6.58 -19.86
CA ASN A 322 6.02 -7.83 -19.13
C ASN A 322 6.34 -7.61 -17.64
N THR A 323 5.32 -7.51 -16.82
CA THR A 323 5.41 -7.09 -15.41
C THR A 323 5.42 -8.31 -14.49
N GLU A 324 6.36 -8.34 -13.55
CA GLU A 324 6.53 -9.41 -12.56
C GLU A 324 6.84 -8.82 -11.18
N ALA A 325 6.69 -9.63 -10.12
CA ALA A 325 7.04 -9.30 -8.73
C ALA A 325 6.45 -7.96 -8.25
N ILE A 326 5.16 -7.75 -8.41
CA ILE A 326 4.48 -6.49 -8.06
C ILE A 326 4.36 -6.36 -6.54
N SER A 327 4.82 -5.24 -5.98
CA SER A 327 4.70 -4.92 -4.56
C SER A 327 4.17 -3.50 -4.35
N PRO A 328 2.97 -3.33 -3.80
CA PRO A 328 2.42 -2.03 -3.46
C PRO A 328 2.77 -1.62 -2.04
N ALA A 329 2.99 -0.31 -1.83
CA ALA A 329 3.05 0.30 -0.51
C ALA A 329 2.24 1.60 -0.49
N TYR A 330 1.37 1.76 0.48
CA TYR A 330 0.59 2.98 0.63
C TYR A 330 1.35 4.01 1.48
N ALA A 331 1.73 5.11 0.85
CA ALA A 331 2.37 6.24 1.50
C ALA A 331 1.29 7.13 2.14
N THR A 332 0.99 6.88 3.41
CA THR A 332 -0.14 7.50 4.13
C THR A 332 -0.05 9.03 4.20
N THR A 333 1.15 9.57 4.34
CA THR A 333 1.38 11.04 4.38
C THR A 333 1.06 11.70 3.04
N ASN A 334 1.29 11.00 1.93
CA ASN A 334 1.12 11.54 0.58
C ASN A 334 -0.19 11.09 -0.08
N GLY A 335 -0.89 10.09 0.49
CA GLY A 335 -2.08 9.50 -0.10
C GLY A 335 -1.83 8.81 -1.45
N VAL A 336 -0.63 8.29 -1.63
CA VAL A 336 -0.17 7.66 -2.88
C VAL A 336 0.15 6.21 -2.62
N ILE A 337 -0.27 5.32 -3.49
CA ILE A 337 0.20 3.95 -3.52
C ILE A 337 1.39 3.89 -4.48
N ILE A 338 2.53 3.48 -3.99
CA ILE A 338 3.69 3.17 -4.84
C ILE A 338 3.61 1.71 -5.24
N LEU A 339 3.63 1.46 -6.55
CA LEU A 339 3.80 0.13 -7.11
C LEU A 339 5.26 -0.02 -7.52
N ALA A 340 5.99 -0.89 -6.86
CA ALA A 340 7.31 -1.34 -7.29
C ALA A 340 7.16 -2.69 -8.01
N PHE A 341 7.90 -2.91 -9.08
CA PHE A 341 7.76 -4.11 -9.90
C PHE A 341 9.02 -4.38 -10.74
N TYR A 342 9.14 -5.59 -11.22
CA TYR A 342 10.12 -5.95 -12.22
C TYR A 342 9.49 -5.90 -13.62
N ASP A 343 10.07 -5.12 -14.54
CA ASP A 343 9.75 -5.15 -15.96
C ASP A 343 10.68 -6.12 -16.69
N ALA A 344 10.22 -7.33 -16.92
CA ALA A 344 10.98 -8.36 -17.60
C ALA A 344 11.21 -8.05 -19.10
N GLY A 345 10.43 -7.14 -19.69
CA GLY A 345 10.62 -6.68 -21.06
C GLY A 345 11.84 -5.78 -21.22
N THR A 346 12.15 -4.98 -20.20
CA THR A 346 13.30 -4.07 -20.18
C THR A 346 14.41 -4.50 -19.24
N THR A 347 14.21 -5.56 -18.48
CA THR A 347 15.13 -6.07 -17.44
C THR A 347 15.45 -5.01 -16.36
N LYS A 348 14.41 -4.39 -15.80
CA LYS A 348 14.56 -3.29 -14.83
C LYS A 348 13.64 -3.47 -13.64
N ILE A 349 14.10 -3.02 -12.48
CA ILE A 349 13.22 -2.70 -11.36
C ILE A 349 12.70 -1.29 -11.60
N GLU A 350 11.38 -1.15 -11.58
CA GLU A 350 10.69 0.10 -11.83
C GLU A 350 9.70 0.42 -10.71
N GLY A 351 9.34 1.68 -10.59
CA GLY A 351 8.34 2.15 -9.65
C GLY A 351 7.42 3.17 -10.28
N THR A 352 6.14 3.14 -9.91
CA THR A 352 5.16 4.16 -10.30
C THR A 352 4.29 4.54 -9.12
N GLY A 353 3.83 5.79 -9.09
CA GLY A 353 2.82 6.23 -8.16
C GLY A 353 1.42 6.03 -8.72
N VAL A 354 0.50 5.71 -7.83
CA VAL A 354 -0.92 5.53 -8.16
C VAL A 354 -1.76 6.26 -7.13
N THR A 355 -2.72 7.06 -7.61
CA THR A 355 -3.75 7.67 -6.77
C THR A 355 -5.13 7.16 -7.13
N ILE A 356 -6.02 7.13 -6.14
CA ILE A 356 -7.41 6.70 -6.29
C ILE A 356 -8.33 7.92 -6.20
N SER A 357 -9.25 8.05 -7.14
CA SER A 357 -10.34 9.03 -7.09
C SER A 357 -11.66 8.31 -7.42
N GLY A 358 -12.50 8.13 -6.41
CA GLY A 358 -13.73 7.34 -6.52
C GLY A 358 -13.46 5.89 -6.91
N THR A 359 -13.79 5.50 -8.14
CA THR A 359 -13.51 4.18 -8.72
C THR A 359 -12.45 4.22 -9.83
N THR A 360 -11.78 5.36 -9.98
CA THR A 360 -10.79 5.60 -11.04
C THR A 360 -9.38 5.54 -10.46
N VAL A 361 -8.49 4.93 -11.22
CA VAL A 361 -7.05 4.89 -10.96
C VAL A 361 -6.36 5.95 -11.81
N ASN A 362 -5.47 6.72 -11.19
CA ASN A 362 -4.53 7.61 -11.86
C ASN A 362 -3.11 7.07 -11.65
N SER A 363 -2.50 6.52 -12.69
CA SER A 363 -1.12 6.01 -12.63
C SER A 363 -0.15 7.00 -13.25
N TRP A 364 1.03 7.11 -12.64
CA TRP A 364 2.11 7.97 -13.13
C TRP A 364 2.99 7.24 -14.14
N THR A 365 3.87 7.96 -14.80
CA THR A 365 4.88 7.32 -15.65
C THR A 365 5.87 6.55 -14.77
N PRO A 366 6.13 5.27 -15.05
CA PRO A 366 7.13 4.51 -14.30
C PRO A 366 8.52 5.13 -14.40
N VAL A 367 9.27 5.04 -13.31
CA VAL A 367 10.68 5.43 -13.24
C VAL A 367 11.54 4.19 -13.00
N THR A 368 12.70 4.14 -13.63
CA THR A 368 13.67 3.07 -13.40
C THR A 368 14.32 3.28 -12.03
N LEU A 369 14.24 2.28 -11.16
CA LEU A 369 14.88 2.22 -9.86
C LEU A 369 16.26 1.57 -9.97
N ASP A 370 16.35 0.48 -10.71
CA ASP A 370 17.61 -0.19 -11.02
C ASP A 370 17.53 -0.92 -12.37
N ALA A 371 18.70 -1.12 -12.99
CA ALA A 371 18.84 -1.79 -14.28
C ALA A 371 19.32 -3.24 -14.09
N PHE A 372 18.64 -3.99 -13.22
CA PHE A 372 18.97 -5.37 -12.91
C PHE A 372 17.74 -6.28 -12.97
N TYR A 373 18.00 -7.56 -13.21
CA TYR A 373 16.99 -8.61 -13.11
C TYR A 373 16.56 -8.79 -11.67
N GLY A 374 15.27 -8.74 -11.37
CA GLY A 374 14.73 -8.92 -10.03
C GLY A 374 13.68 -10.02 -9.95
N GLN A 375 13.80 -10.92 -8.99
CA GLN A 375 12.82 -12.00 -8.78
C GLN A 375 11.83 -11.73 -7.65
N SER A 376 12.23 -11.00 -6.65
CA SER A 376 11.40 -10.64 -5.49
C SER A 376 11.52 -9.15 -5.25
N VAL A 377 10.40 -8.46 -5.30
CA VAL A 377 10.32 -7.03 -5.03
C VAL A 377 9.44 -6.83 -3.81
N ASN A 378 9.91 -6.02 -2.87
CA ASN A 378 9.15 -5.66 -1.66
C ASN A 378 9.20 -4.15 -1.47
N ALA A 379 8.04 -3.51 -1.41
CA ALA A 379 7.89 -2.10 -1.12
C ALA A 379 7.33 -1.92 0.29
N VAL A 380 7.93 -1.04 1.08
CA VAL A 380 7.54 -0.76 2.46
C VAL A 380 7.55 0.73 2.69
N TYR A 381 6.45 1.26 3.22
CA TYR A 381 6.34 2.67 3.59
C TYR A 381 6.89 2.89 4.99
N ASP A 382 7.70 3.94 5.12
CA ASP A 382 8.26 4.42 6.36
C ASP A 382 7.62 5.79 6.70
N PRO A 383 6.78 5.86 7.73
CA PRO A 383 6.11 7.09 8.10
C PRO A 383 7.05 8.14 8.69
N ASP A 384 8.19 7.74 9.28
CA ASP A 384 9.13 8.65 9.93
C ASP A 384 9.96 9.40 8.89
N THR A 385 10.38 8.73 7.82
CA THR A 385 11.07 9.35 6.69
C THR A 385 10.13 9.84 5.59
N THR A 386 8.84 9.46 5.65
CA THR A 386 7.82 9.70 4.61
C THR A 386 8.20 9.15 3.23
N LYS A 387 8.93 8.05 3.20
CA LYS A 387 9.42 7.40 1.98
C LYS A 387 8.92 5.97 1.84
N VAL A 388 8.96 5.48 0.62
CA VAL A 388 8.81 4.06 0.33
C VAL A 388 10.17 3.49 -0.02
N TYR A 389 10.60 2.49 0.73
CA TYR A 389 11.81 1.75 0.43
C TYR A 389 11.45 0.46 -0.29
N VAL A 390 12.17 0.19 -1.37
CA VAL A 390 11.97 -0.97 -2.22
C VAL A 390 13.19 -1.86 -2.12
N GLY A 391 13.03 -3.03 -1.53
CA GLY A 391 14.06 -4.06 -1.52
C GLY A 391 13.76 -5.12 -2.56
N TYR A 392 14.77 -5.65 -3.20
CA TYR A 392 14.64 -6.67 -4.24
C TYR A 392 15.87 -7.58 -4.31
N SER A 393 15.65 -8.82 -4.76
CA SER A 393 16.76 -9.72 -5.11
C SER A 393 17.19 -9.45 -6.55
N ALA A 394 18.48 -9.19 -6.75
CA ALA A 394 19.08 -8.93 -8.05
C ALA A 394 19.84 -10.17 -8.52
N ASP A 395 19.41 -10.70 -9.69
CA ASP A 395 19.97 -11.86 -10.38
C ASP A 395 20.04 -13.18 -9.56
N LEU A 396 20.01 -14.29 -10.27
CA LEU A 396 20.03 -15.65 -9.72
C LEU A 396 21.25 -15.98 -8.84
N ASP A 397 22.18 -15.07 -8.73
CA ASP A 397 23.50 -15.38 -8.17
C ASP A 397 24.11 -14.37 -7.17
N THR A 398 23.58 -13.16 -6.92
CA THR A 398 24.52 -12.25 -6.26
C THR A 398 24.05 -11.23 -5.24
N SER A 399 22.85 -10.68 -5.21
CA SER A 399 22.64 -9.64 -4.19
C SER A 399 21.19 -9.23 -4.01
N ALA A 400 20.80 -8.93 -2.79
CA ALA A 400 19.63 -8.09 -2.53
C ALA A 400 20.07 -6.62 -2.51
N ARG A 401 19.20 -5.73 -2.93
CA ARG A 401 19.42 -4.28 -2.99
C ARG A 401 18.19 -3.54 -2.47
N ASP A 402 18.37 -2.29 -2.12
CA ASP A 402 17.29 -1.39 -1.74
C ASP A 402 17.40 -0.03 -2.41
N VAL A 403 16.27 0.61 -2.59
CA VAL A 403 16.14 1.95 -3.17
C VAL A 403 15.02 2.70 -2.45
N GLY A 404 15.30 3.90 -1.97
CA GLY A 404 14.30 4.77 -1.38
C GLY A 404 13.59 5.64 -2.42
N LEU A 405 12.27 5.71 -2.33
CA LEU A 405 11.43 6.56 -3.16
C LEU A 405 10.71 7.58 -2.28
N THR A 406 10.76 8.84 -2.68
CA THR A 406 9.89 9.86 -2.10
C THR A 406 8.69 10.02 -3.02
N PRO A 407 7.47 9.65 -2.57
CA PRO A 407 6.28 9.94 -3.33
C PRO A 407 6.15 11.43 -3.56
N GLY A 408 5.77 11.86 -4.75
CA GLY A 408 5.45 13.25 -5.06
C GLY A 408 4.39 13.74 -4.07
N GLY A 409 4.61 14.93 -3.48
CA GLY A 409 3.64 15.52 -2.57
C GLY A 409 2.38 15.97 -3.31
N TYR A 410 1.28 16.08 -2.60
CA TYR A 410 0.09 16.73 -3.13
C TYR A 410 0.39 18.18 -3.50
N SER A 411 0.06 18.60 -4.72
CA SER A 411 0.09 20.01 -5.06
C SER A 411 -1.18 20.66 -4.53
N VAL A 412 -1.12 21.21 -3.33
CA VAL A 412 -2.14 22.15 -2.88
C VAL A 412 -1.95 23.56 -3.47
N ALA A 413 -0.90 23.77 -4.27
CA ALA A 413 -0.62 25.06 -4.89
C ALA A 413 -1.74 25.50 -5.85
N ASP A 414 -2.35 24.56 -6.55
CA ASP A 414 -3.38 24.79 -7.55
C ASP A 414 -4.80 24.81 -6.98
N TYR A 415 -4.96 24.80 -5.65
CA TYR A 415 -6.31 24.90 -5.09
C TYR A 415 -6.98 26.21 -5.52
N ILE A 416 -8.28 26.15 -5.75
CA ILE A 416 -9.05 27.32 -6.16
C ILE A 416 -9.88 27.92 -5.01
N GLY A 417 -10.19 27.11 -4.01
CA GLY A 417 -11.04 27.49 -2.89
C GLY A 417 -11.29 26.36 -1.90
N VAL A 418 -12.27 26.57 -1.03
CA VAL A 418 -12.68 25.63 0.03
C VAL A 418 -14.18 25.37 -0.05
N SER A 419 -14.58 24.12 0.06
CA SER A 419 -15.98 23.68 0.05
C SER A 419 -16.72 24.18 1.30
N GLU A 420 -17.95 24.69 1.13
CA GLU A 420 -18.77 25.23 2.22
C GLU A 420 -19.58 24.17 2.96
N ALA A 421 -19.84 23.08 2.28
CA ALA A 421 -20.56 21.91 2.79
C ALA A 421 -20.04 20.65 2.11
N SER A 422 -20.44 19.48 2.59
CA SER A 422 -20.18 18.22 1.88
C SER A 422 -20.91 18.20 0.53
N ILE A 423 -20.20 17.77 -0.52
CA ILE A 423 -20.70 17.67 -1.88
C ILE A 423 -20.54 16.21 -2.31
N SER A 424 -21.64 15.53 -2.62
CA SER A 424 -21.59 14.16 -3.13
C SER A 424 -20.99 14.10 -4.54
N SER A 425 -20.39 12.99 -4.91
CA SER A 425 -19.90 12.76 -6.28
C SER A 425 -21.02 13.03 -7.32
N ALA A 426 -20.66 13.70 -8.40
CA ALA A 426 -21.55 14.16 -9.47
C ALA A 426 -22.63 15.18 -9.04
N ALA A 427 -22.65 15.63 -7.78
CA ALA A 427 -23.54 16.71 -7.31
C ALA A 427 -22.87 18.08 -7.43
N SER A 428 -23.68 19.12 -7.46
CA SER A 428 -23.18 20.51 -7.41
C SER A 428 -23.19 21.04 -5.99
N GLY A 429 -22.15 21.80 -5.63
CA GLY A 429 -22.02 22.42 -4.33
C GLY A 429 -21.20 23.70 -4.37
N ASN A 430 -21.27 24.48 -3.31
CA ASN A 430 -20.64 25.78 -3.22
C ASN A 430 -19.22 25.71 -2.72
N VAL A 431 -18.36 26.47 -3.35
CA VAL A 431 -16.94 26.67 -3.00
C VAL A 431 -16.68 28.16 -2.80
N THR A 432 -16.13 28.53 -1.65
CA THR A 432 -15.56 29.88 -1.45
C THR A 432 -14.17 29.92 -2.07
N LEU A 433 -13.99 30.76 -3.07
CA LEU A 433 -12.75 30.90 -3.83
C LEU A 433 -11.67 31.67 -3.04
N LYS A 434 -10.42 31.55 -3.47
CA LYS A 434 -9.28 32.37 -2.99
C LYS A 434 -9.65 33.86 -2.97
N GLY A 435 -9.29 34.55 -1.89
CA GLY A 435 -9.62 35.95 -1.64
C GLY A 435 -11.04 36.18 -1.12
N GLY A 436 -11.81 35.12 -0.87
CA GLY A 436 -13.10 35.19 -0.20
C GLY A 436 -12.98 34.90 1.30
N ILE A 437 -14.07 35.12 2.04
CA ILE A 437 -14.20 34.75 3.45
C ILE A 437 -15.11 33.53 3.53
N LEU A 438 -14.55 32.40 3.92
CA LEU A 438 -15.32 31.19 4.20
C LEU A 438 -15.97 31.34 5.58
N THR A 439 -17.28 31.15 5.66
CA THR A 439 -18.05 31.28 6.91
C THR A 439 -18.84 30.02 7.26
N SER A 440 -18.71 28.98 6.47
CA SER A 440 -19.36 27.68 6.66
C SER A 440 -18.40 26.54 6.31
N GLY A 441 -18.71 25.31 6.73
CA GLY A 441 -17.90 24.14 6.45
C GLY A 441 -16.66 23.99 7.36
N VAL A 442 -16.27 25.00 8.12
CA VAL A 442 -15.14 24.95 9.06
C VAL A 442 -15.57 25.30 10.48
N SER A 443 -14.90 24.70 11.45
CA SER A 443 -15.14 24.92 12.88
C SER A 443 -13.88 24.67 13.73
N GLY A 444 -13.86 25.15 14.96
CA GLY A 444 -12.73 24.94 15.87
C GLY A 444 -11.46 25.71 15.50
N LEU A 445 -11.56 26.71 14.62
CA LEU A 445 -10.42 27.53 14.22
C LEU A 445 -10.00 28.46 15.39
N THR A 446 -8.72 28.77 15.45
CA THR A 446 -8.15 29.74 16.39
C THR A 446 -8.01 31.10 15.69
N PRO A 447 -8.75 32.14 16.12
CA PRO A 447 -8.68 33.45 15.48
C PRO A 447 -7.24 34.01 15.43
N GLY A 448 -6.87 34.63 14.31
CA GLY A 448 -5.55 35.21 14.09
C GLY A 448 -4.44 34.24 13.71
N VAL A 449 -4.72 32.92 13.70
CA VAL A 449 -3.75 31.87 13.31
C VAL A 449 -3.85 31.60 11.83
N ASP A 450 -2.71 31.31 11.22
CA ASP A 450 -2.58 30.89 9.82
C ASP A 450 -2.89 29.39 9.68
N TYR A 451 -3.57 29.03 8.59
CA TYR A 451 -3.93 27.66 8.24
C TYR A 451 -3.33 27.27 6.90
N TYR A 452 -2.89 26.02 6.81
CA TYR A 452 -2.21 25.42 5.66
C TYR A 452 -3.01 24.24 5.13
N GLY A 453 -2.95 24.05 3.82
CA GLY A 453 -3.56 22.90 3.17
C GLY A 453 -2.82 21.60 3.47
N GLN A 454 -3.58 20.54 3.71
CA GLN A 454 -3.08 19.19 3.93
C GLN A 454 -3.35 18.33 2.69
N SER A 455 -2.64 17.21 2.59
CA SER A 455 -2.75 16.24 1.48
C SER A 455 -4.15 15.67 1.31
N ASP A 456 -4.92 15.49 2.39
CA ASP A 456 -6.31 15.01 2.37
C ASP A 456 -7.34 16.11 2.06
N GLY A 457 -6.89 17.27 1.62
CA GLY A 457 -7.72 18.45 1.39
C GLY A 457 -8.16 19.17 2.66
N SER A 458 -7.82 18.72 3.86
CA SER A 458 -8.11 19.44 5.10
C SER A 458 -7.23 20.68 5.26
N ILE A 459 -7.62 21.55 6.20
CA ILE A 459 -6.80 22.69 6.61
C ILE A 459 -6.32 22.50 8.05
N SER A 460 -5.07 22.84 8.34
CA SER A 460 -4.46 22.68 9.66
C SER A 460 -3.53 23.85 9.98
N THR A 461 -3.24 24.05 11.25
CA THR A 461 -2.21 24.99 11.71
C THR A 461 -0.79 24.44 11.46
N THR A 462 -0.65 23.15 11.20
CA THR A 462 0.62 22.51 10.86
C THR A 462 0.94 22.75 9.40
N SER A 463 2.13 23.31 9.14
CA SER A 463 2.65 23.47 7.78
C SER A 463 3.29 22.15 7.34
N THR A 464 2.78 21.55 6.26
CA THR A 464 3.40 20.40 5.59
C THR A 464 4.20 20.85 4.36
N SER A 465 5.16 20.07 3.90
CA SER A 465 5.94 20.41 2.70
C SER A 465 5.30 19.80 1.44
N PRO A 466 5.09 20.59 0.36
CA PRO A 466 5.27 22.06 0.27
C PRO A 466 4.19 22.80 1.06
N ALA A 467 4.60 23.78 1.86
CA ALA A 467 3.68 24.58 2.68
C ALA A 467 2.85 25.55 1.82
N VAL A 468 1.57 25.29 1.69
CA VAL A 468 0.64 26.20 1.03
C VAL A 468 -0.29 26.81 2.06
N LYS A 469 -0.10 28.09 2.35
CA LYS A 469 -0.99 28.83 3.23
C LYS A 469 -2.34 29.03 2.57
N ILE A 470 -3.39 28.59 3.24
CA ILE A 470 -4.76 28.71 2.76
C ILE A 470 -5.39 30.05 3.19
N GLY A 471 -5.09 30.45 4.41
CA GLY A 471 -5.64 31.71 4.94
C GLY A 471 -5.39 31.91 6.42
N LYS A 472 -6.01 32.96 6.95
CA LYS A 472 -5.98 33.30 8.37
C LYS A 472 -7.38 33.25 8.97
N ALA A 473 -7.54 32.56 10.09
CA ALA A 473 -8.82 32.48 10.79
C ALA A 473 -9.23 33.85 11.34
N LEU A 474 -10.47 34.23 11.09
CA LEU A 474 -11.08 35.46 11.61
C LEU A 474 -11.88 35.16 12.89
N SER A 475 -12.46 33.96 12.97
CA SER A 475 -13.24 33.48 14.12
C SER A 475 -13.06 31.96 14.23
N ALA A 476 -13.72 31.33 15.21
CA ALA A 476 -13.73 29.89 15.34
C ALA A 476 -14.43 29.15 14.17
N THR A 477 -15.18 29.87 13.34
CA THR A 477 -15.97 29.33 12.22
C THR A 477 -15.79 30.09 10.92
N SER A 478 -14.77 30.97 10.82
CA SER A 478 -14.52 31.73 9.59
C SER A 478 -13.04 31.93 9.33
N ILE A 479 -12.65 31.85 8.07
CA ILE A 479 -11.28 32.04 7.59
C ILE A 479 -11.27 32.95 6.35
N ASN A 480 -10.33 33.89 6.33
CA ASN A 480 -10.05 34.68 5.15
C ASN A 480 -9.07 33.89 4.26
N LEU A 481 -9.55 33.47 3.10
CA LEU A 481 -8.74 32.72 2.13
C LEU A 481 -7.77 33.66 1.42
N GLU A 482 -6.46 33.38 1.53
CA GLU A 482 -5.45 34.24 0.95
C GLU A 482 -5.33 34.07 -0.57
N TYR A 483 -5.01 35.16 -1.23
CA TYR A 483 -4.57 35.17 -2.62
C TYR A 483 -3.06 34.93 -2.60
N GLN A 484 -2.59 33.81 -3.11
CA GLN A 484 -1.16 33.69 -3.39
C GLN A 484 -0.87 34.46 -4.70
N SER A 485 -0.09 35.50 -4.59
CA SER A 485 0.39 36.28 -5.72
C SER A 485 1.48 35.54 -6.48
#